data_8099be928d2bc422a1c94331b2786bc9
#
_entry.id   8099be928d2bc422a1c94331b2786bc9
#
_cell.length_a   1.000
_cell.length_b   1.000
_cell.length_c   1.000
_cell.angle_alpha   90.00
_cell.angle_beta   90.00
_cell.angle_gamma   90.00
#
_symmetry.space_group_name_H-M   'P 1'
#
loop_
_entity.id
_entity.type
_entity.pdbx_description
1 polymer ?
#
loop_
_entity_poly.entity_id
_entity_poly.type
_entity_poly.pdbx_seq_one_letter_code
_entity_poly.pdbx_strand_id
1 'polypeptide(L)'
;ALDIYKRLYALHPESFELMTGVARANFNCATEIVNNGATIANDTEYALVRQRASGYLMDAKDLFLKIFQNDPSSKMYMQGLAGVYQYMDMKPEYEVLNKIVQDGASYTAFPSRLAAYKEALKKTENVAQEQQAVPVPIEPAMLVIKVDQFTDANNNKVIDAGESFAIRFTIENQGKGDAYNVRLRLAEQQGYDQYLSLIHI
;
A
#
# COMPACT_ATOMS: atom_id res chain seq x y z
N ALA A 1 19.48 13.31 18.41
CA ALA A 1 20.25 12.05 18.55
C ALA A 1 20.95 11.67 17.24
N LEU A 2 20.26 11.64 16.10
CA LEU A 2 20.82 11.21 14.80
C LEU A 2 22.08 12.01 14.40
N ASP A 3 22.06 13.34 14.49
CA ASP A 3 23.20 14.19 14.10
C ASP A 3 24.44 13.90 14.92
N ILE A 4 24.29 13.60 16.21
CA ILE A 4 25.41 13.24 17.08
C ILE A 4 26.02 11.93 16.61
N TYR A 5 25.18 10.89 16.37
CA TYR A 5 25.67 9.62 15.86
C TYR A 5 26.34 9.75 14.48
N LYS A 6 25.77 10.52 13.55
CA LYS A 6 26.36 10.76 12.22
C LYS A 6 27.73 11.44 12.33
N ARG A 7 27.89 12.46 13.19
CA ARG A 7 29.16 13.12 13.41
C ARG A 7 30.22 12.21 14.02
N LEU A 8 29.84 11.44 15.04
CA LEU A 8 30.77 10.50 15.66
C LEU A 8 31.18 9.38 14.70
N TYR A 9 30.23 8.86 13.93
CA TYR A 9 30.49 7.84 12.92
C TYR A 9 31.39 8.35 11.78
N ALA A 10 31.24 9.62 11.39
CA ALA A 10 32.12 10.23 10.41
C ALA A 10 33.59 10.34 10.90
N LEU A 11 33.80 10.50 12.22
CA LEU A 11 35.12 10.50 12.83
C LEU A 11 35.68 9.09 13.05
N HIS A 12 34.82 8.11 13.24
CA HIS A 12 35.16 6.71 13.56
C HIS A 12 34.38 5.75 12.69
N PRO A 13 34.58 5.70 11.36
CA PRO A 13 33.81 4.90 10.43
C PRO A 13 33.99 3.38 10.62
N GLU A 14 35.05 2.97 11.30
CA GLU A 14 35.35 1.60 11.68
C GLU A 14 34.55 1.13 12.90
N SER A 15 33.91 2.04 13.64
CA SER A 15 33.18 1.70 14.86
C SER A 15 31.84 1.03 14.52
N PHE A 16 31.78 -0.26 14.81
CA PHE A 16 30.56 -1.06 14.66
C PHE A 16 29.40 -0.53 15.50
N GLU A 17 29.70 -0.09 16.72
CA GLU A 17 28.70 0.46 17.64
C GLU A 17 28.10 1.77 17.09
N LEU A 18 28.93 2.67 16.58
CA LEU A 18 28.44 3.92 15.97
C LEU A 18 27.65 3.64 14.69
N MET A 19 28.08 2.71 13.86
CA MET A 19 27.34 2.30 12.66
C MET A 19 25.94 1.78 13.02
N THR A 20 25.83 0.93 14.03
CA THR A 20 24.55 0.42 14.51
C THR A 20 23.67 1.51 15.13
N GLY A 21 24.29 2.46 15.84
CA GLY A 21 23.64 3.65 16.39
C GLY A 21 23.03 4.53 15.28
N VAL A 22 23.78 4.79 14.20
CA VAL A 22 23.29 5.57 13.05
C VAL A 22 22.17 4.84 12.34
N ALA A 23 22.28 3.51 12.12
CA ALA A 23 21.24 2.73 11.45
C ALA A 23 19.91 2.81 12.20
N ARG A 24 19.93 2.56 13.52
CA ARG A 24 18.74 2.64 14.38
C ARG A 24 18.17 4.06 14.46
N ALA A 25 19.02 5.08 14.57
CA ALA A 25 18.57 6.46 14.65
C ALA A 25 17.90 6.91 13.34
N ASN A 26 18.43 6.53 12.18
CA ASN A 26 17.77 6.78 10.90
C ASN A 26 16.39 6.09 10.83
N PHE A 27 16.30 4.80 11.21
CA PHE A 27 15.04 4.10 11.23
C PHE A 27 14.02 4.76 12.16
N ASN A 28 14.41 5.15 13.36
CA ASN A 28 13.54 5.85 14.30
C ASN A 28 13.05 7.20 13.77
N CYS A 29 13.93 7.99 13.12
CA CYS A 29 13.52 9.24 12.48
C CYS A 29 12.49 9.01 11.37
N ALA A 30 12.69 7.98 10.54
CA ALA A 30 11.73 7.64 9.49
C ALA A 30 10.36 7.24 10.06
N THR A 31 10.34 6.36 11.08
CA THR A 31 9.11 5.91 11.71
C THR A 31 8.36 7.05 12.41
N GLU A 32 9.09 7.95 13.06
CA GLU A 32 8.50 9.14 13.68
C GLU A 32 7.84 10.06 12.63
N ILE A 33 8.52 10.32 11.50
CA ILE A 33 7.98 11.12 10.40
C ILE A 33 6.69 10.49 9.85
N VAL A 34 6.67 9.18 9.59
CA VAL A 34 5.48 8.48 9.05
C VAL A 34 4.35 8.46 10.07
N ASN A 35 4.64 8.16 11.34
CA ASN A 35 3.63 8.11 12.40
C ASN A 35 2.99 9.47 12.66
N ASN A 36 3.79 10.55 12.65
CA ASN A 36 3.26 11.91 12.78
C ASN A 36 2.43 12.34 11.56
N GLY A 37 2.68 11.74 10.38
CA GLY A 37 1.90 11.95 9.17
C GLY A 37 0.65 11.06 9.06
N ALA A 38 0.46 10.07 9.92
CA ALA A 38 -0.62 9.09 9.81
C ALA A 38 -2.05 9.69 9.92
N THR A 39 -2.18 10.90 10.47
CA THR A 39 -3.45 11.62 10.58
C THR A 39 -3.76 12.53 9.39
N ILE A 40 -2.85 12.60 8.41
CA ILE A 40 -3.01 13.44 7.22
C ILE A 40 -3.99 12.72 6.27
N ALA A 41 -5.16 13.33 6.05
CA ALA A 41 -6.19 12.80 5.15
C ALA A 41 -5.91 13.08 3.66
N ASN A 42 -4.99 14.00 3.36
CA ASN A 42 -4.64 14.38 1.99
C ASN A 42 -3.54 13.47 1.45
N ASP A 43 -3.84 12.71 0.40
CA ASP A 43 -2.90 11.76 -0.22
C ASP A 43 -1.61 12.42 -0.72
N THR A 44 -1.68 13.64 -1.25
CA THR A 44 -0.50 14.38 -1.75
C THR A 44 0.40 14.79 -0.60
N GLU A 45 -0.16 15.29 0.50
CA GLU A 45 0.62 15.65 1.69
C GLU A 45 1.23 14.40 2.35
N TYR A 46 0.46 13.32 2.43
CA TYR A 46 0.96 12.04 2.96
C TYR A 46 2.10 11.47 2.09
N ALA A 47 2.00 11.59 0.76
CA ALA A 47 3.09 11.22 -0.15
C ALA A 47 4.38 12.01 0.11
N LEU A 48 4.29 13.31 0.41
CA LEU A 48 5.44 14.12 0.79
C LEU A 48 6.05 13.66 2.12
N VAL A 49 5.24 13.26 3.09
CA VAL A 49 5.72 12.68 4.35
C VAL A 49 6.50 11.40 4.09
N ARG A 50 5.96 10.49 3.27
CA ARG A 50 6.66 9.26 2.87
C ARG A 50 7.95 9.54 2.12
N GLN A 51 7.96 10.50 1.22
CA GLN A 51 9.16 10.91 0.50
C GLN A 51 10.25 11.44 1.46
N ARG A 52 9.90 12.23 2.46
CA ARG A 52 10.84 12.70 3.48
C ARG A 52 11.41 11.56 4.33
N ALA A 53 10.58 10.57 4.68
CA ALA A 53 11.01 9.40 5.42
C ALA A 53 11.92 8.47 4.61
N SER A 54 11.74 8.42 3.28
CA SER A 54 12.45 7.45 2.41
C SER A 54 13.96 7.60 2.45
N GLY A 55 14.50 8.81 2.54
CA GLY A 55 15.94 9.05 2.67
C GLY A 55 16.53 8.39 3.92
N TYR A 56 15.85 8.55 5.06
CA TYR A 56 16.27 7.90 6.31
C TYR A 56 16.13 6.36 6.24
N LEU A 57 15.10 5.85 5.59
CA LEU A 57 14.93 4.40 5.40
C LEU A 57 16.02 3.81 4.51
N MET A 58 16.42 4.51 3.46
CA MET A 58 17.54 4.09 2.58
C MET A 58 18.86 4.08 3.35
N ASP A 59 19.18 5.15 4.09
CA ASP A 59 20.37 5.21 4.93
C ASP A 59 20.38 4.05 5.95
N ALA A 60 19.25 3.80 6.61
CA ALA A 60 19.13 2.72 7.58
C ALA A 60 19.33 1.34 6.93
N LYS A 61 18.71 1.10 5.78
CA LYS A 61 18.86 -0.14 5.01
C LYS A 61 20.31 -0.43 4.69
N ASP A 62 21.01 0.54 4.11
CA ASP A 62 22.39 0.37 3.68
C ASP A 62 23.33 0.09 4.85
N LEU A 63 23.09 0.73 5.99
CA LEU A 63 23.84 0.44 7.21
C LEU A 63 23.53 -0.93 7.80
N PHE A 64 22.25 -1.37 7.84
CA PHE A 64 21.91 -2.71 8.27
C PHE A 64 22.56 -3.78 7.37
N LEU A 65 22.60 -3.57 6.06
CA LEU A 65 23.27 -4.48 5.14
C LEU A 65 24.80 -4.57 5.41
N LYS A 66 25.46 -3.47 5.77
CA LYS A 66 26.86 -3.47 6.21
C LYS A 66 27.04 -4.19 7.55
N ILE A 67 26.11 -4.02 8.49
CA ILE A 67 26.12 -4.69 9.78
C ILE A 67 26.15 -6.21 9.61
N PHE A 68 25.40 -6.77 8.65
CA PHE A 68 25.35 -8.22 8.40
C PHE A 68 26.62 -8.80 7.80
N GLN A 69 27.56 -7.98 7.31
CA GLN A 69 28.90 -8.43 6.92
C GLN A 69 29.72 -8.86 8.16
N ASN A 70 29.45 -8.26 9.32
CA ASN A 70 30.16 -8.54 10.58
C ASN A 70 29.35 -9.45 11.53
N ASP A 71 28.02 -9.27 11.58
CA ASP A 71 27.12 -10.05 12.45
C ASP A 71 25.86 -10.51 11.68
N PRO A 72 25.98 -11.56 10.83
CA PRO A 72 24.87 -12.05 10.03
C PRO A 72 23.82 -12.81 10.85
N SER A 73 24.07 -13.09 12.12
CA SER A 73 23.19 -13.90 12.97
C SER A 73 22.37 -13.06 13.96
N SER A 74 22.60 -11.76 14.02
CA SER A 74 21.89 -10.88 14.94
C SER A 74 20.40 -10.74 14.61
N LYS A 75 19.58 -11.38 15.42
CA LYS A 75 18.12 -11.31 15.32
C LYS A 75 17.63 -9.86 15.44
N MET A 76 18.22 -9.07 16.31
CA MET A 76 17.85 -7.67 16.53
C MET A 76 18.02 -6.84 15.27
N TYR A 77 19.14 -6.98 14.56
CA TYR A 77 19.40 -6.22 13.33
C TYR A 77 18.55 -6.72 12.17
N MET A 78 18.26 -8.02 12.09
CA MET A 78 17.32 -8.55 11.11
C MET A 78 15.90 -8.02 11.34
N GLN A 79 15.44 -7.89 12.58
CA GLN A 79 14.17 -7.26 12.91
C GLN A 79 14.15 -5.76 12.52
N GLY A 80 15.26 -5.05 12.76
CA GLY A 80 15.42 -3.66 12.33
C GLY A 80 15.30 -3.51 10.80
N LEU A 81 16.00 -4.34 10.03
CA LEU A 81 15.91 -4.34 8.57
C LEU A 81 14.53 -4.77 8.08
N ALA A 82 13.88 -5.73 8.73
CA ALA A 82 12.51 -6.11 8.38
C ALA A 82 11.55 -4.93 8.55
N GLY A 83 11.68 -4.15 9.64
CA GLY A 83 10.94 -2.91 9.82
C GLY A 83 11.18 -1.90 8.69
N VAL A 84 12.44 -1.73 8.27
CA VAL A 84 12.77 -0.87 7.13
C VAL A 84 12.06 -1.34 5.86
N TYR A 85 12.11 -2.63 5.53
CA TYR A 85 11.43 -3.19 4.36
C TYR A 85 9.90 -2.99 4.43
N GLN A 86 9.30 -3.14 5.61
CA GLN A 86 7.88 -2.88 5.82
C GLN A 86 7.51 -1.43 5.49
N TYR A 87 8.27 -0.45 6.00
CA TYR A 87 8.01 0.97 5.73
C TYR A 87 8.34 1.40 4.29
N MET A 88 9.17 0.63 3.58
CA MET A 88 9.48 0.82 2.16
C MET A 88 8.51 0.09 1.21
N ASP A 89 7.49 -0.59 1.72
CA ASP A 89 6.56 -1.46 0.96
C ASP A 89 7.26 -2.59 0.20
N MET A 90 8.41 -3.03 0.67
CA MET A 90 9.17 -4.15 0.12
C MET A 90 8.65 -5.47 0.70
N LYS A 91 7.42 -5.82 0.34
CA LYS A 91 6.70 -6.96 0.93
C LYS A 91 7.43 -8.30 0.82
N PRO A 92 7.99 -8.70 -0.35
CA PRO A 92 8.74 -9.94 -0.45
C PRO A 92 9.95 -10.00 0.49
N GLU A 93 10.71 -8.93 0.57
CA GLU A 93 11.88 -8.80 1.43
C GLU A 93 11.49 -8.88 2.91
N TYR A 94 10.42 -8.19 3.30
CA TYR A 94 9.88 -8.21 4.65
C TYR A 94 9.44 -9.62 5.07
N GLU A 95 8.65 -10.32 4.25
CA GLU A 95 8.13 -11.65 4.57
C GLU A 95 9.24 -12.69 4.69
N VAL A 96 10.19 -12.68 3.75
CA VAL A 96 11.32 -13.62 3.77
C VAL A 96 12.22 -13.38 4.97
N LEU A 97 12.51 -12.12 5.30
CA LEU A 97 13.37 -11.80 6.43
C LEU A 97 12.71 -12.16 7.77
N ASN A 98 11.42 -11.90 7.92
CA ASN A 98 10.67 -12.33 9.10
C ASN A 98 10.67 -13.86 9.26
N LYS A 99 10.55 -14.60 8.17
CA LYS A 99 10.62 -16.06 8.22
C LYS A 99 12.01 -16.54 8.66
N ILE A 100 13.08 -15.90 8.19
CA ILE A 100 14.46 -16.19 8.65
C ILE A 100 14.60 -15.97 10.15
N VAL A 101 14.06 -14.85 10.66
CA VAL A 101 14.07 -14.52 12.10
C VAL A 101 13.29 -15.55 12.91
N GLN A 102 12.13 -16.00 12.44
CA GLN A 102 11.31 -17.03 13.09
C GLN A 102 12.01 -18.39 13.12
N ASP A 103 12.64 -18.76 12.00
CA ASP A 103 13.38 -20.02 11.87
C ASP A 103 14.71 -20.03 12.66
N GLY A 104 15.14 -18.89 13.22
CA GLY A 104 16.44 -18.75 13.88
C GLY A 104 17.63 -18.87 12.93
N ALA A 105 17.41 -18.64 11.63
CA ALA A 105 18.46 -18.74 10.63
C ALA A 105 19.27 -17.45 10.53
N SER A 106 20.47 -17.53 9.91
CA SER A 106 21.34 -16.39 9.64
C SER A 106 20.84 -15.57 8.41
N TYR A 107 21.16 -14.28 8.38
CA TYR A 107 20.95 -13.41 7.23
C TYR A 107 21.58 -13.93 5.93
N THR A 108 22.63 -14.75 6.03
CA THR A 108 23.26 -15.38 4.86
C THR A 108 22.30 -16.22 4.01
N ALA A 109 21.19 -16.69 4.61
CA ALA A 109 20.14 -17.41 3.88
C ALA A 109 19.19 -16.46 3.10
N PHE A 110 19.22 -15.15 3.35
CA PHE A 110 18.26 -14.21 2.81
C PHE A 110 18.25 -14.14 1.27
N PRO A 111 19.41 -14.00 0.57
CA PRO A 111 19.40 -13.88 -0.89
C PRO A 111 18.78 -15.09 -1.61
N SER A 112 19.12 -16.30 -1.16
CA SER A 112 18.62 -17.54 -1.77
C SER A 112 17.12 -17.74 -1.46
N ARG A 113 16.68 -17.48 -0.22
CA ARG A 113 15.26 -17.57 0.16
C ARG A 113 14.42 -16.53 -0.58
N LEU A 114 14.93 -15.31 -0.73
CA LEU A 114 14.24 -14.25 -1.47
C LEU A 114 14.08 -14.60 -2.96
N ALA A 115 15.12 -15.16 -3.58
CA ALA A 115 15.05 -15.60 -4.97
C ALA A 115 13.99 -16.71 -5.13
N ALA A 116 13.98 -17.71 -4.26
CA ALA A 116 12.98 -18.78 -4.27
C ALA A 116 11.56 -18.26 -4.04
N TYR A 117 11.38 -17.31 -3.12
CA TYR A 117 10.09 -16.68 -2.86
C TYR A 117 9.56 -15.91 -4.09
N LYS A 118 10.40 -15.09 -4.72
CA LYS A 118 10.01 -14.34 -5.94
C LYS A 118 9.68 -15.27 -7.10
N GLU A 119 10.40 -16.39 -7.24
CA GLU A 119 10.07 -17.42 -8.24
C GLU A 119 8.71 -18.10 -7.97
N ALA A 120 8.40 -18.39 -6.70
CA ALA A 120 7.12 -18.95 -6.32
C ALA A 120 5.96 -17.99 -6.63
N LEU A 121 6.12 -16.69 -6.35
CA LEU A 121 5.13 -15.66 -6.68
C LEU A 121 4.85 -15.61 -8.18
N LYS A 122 5.89 -15.59 -9.04
CA LYS A 122 5.72 -15.60 -10.50
C LYS A 122 4.94 -16.82 -11.00
N LYS A 123 5.20 -18.00 -10.43
CA LYS A 123 4.45 -19.21 -10.78
C LYS A 123 2.97 -19.09 -10.41
N THR A 124 2.67 -18.52 -9.25
CA THR A 124 1.29 -18.33 -8.81
C THR A 124 0.56 -17.31 -9.70
N GLU A 125 1.22 -16.22 -10.09
CA GLU A 125 0.66 -15.22 -11.00
C GLU A 125 0.39 -15.81 -12.39
N ASN A 126 1.30 -16.62 -12.93
CA ASN A 126 1.12 -17.29 -14.21
C ASN A 126 -0.05 -18.28 -14.18
N VAL A 127 -0.18 -19.08 -13.11
CA VAL A 127 -1.32 -20.00 -12.95
C VAL A 127 -2.65 -19.24 -12.85
N ALA A 128 -2.68 -18.10 -12.16
CA ALA A 128 -3.86 -17.26 -12.08
C ALA A 128 -4.24 -16.66 -13.45
N GLN A 129 -3.24 -16.31 -14.28
CA GLN A 129 -3.46 -15.82 -15.64
C GLN A 129 -3.91 -16.95 -16.59
N GLU A 130 -3.36 -18.16 -16.48
CA GLU A 130 -3.78 -19.31 -17.29
C GLU A 130 -5.22 -19.76 -16.94
N GLN A 131 -5.65 -19.66 -15.69
CA GLN A 131 -7.04 -19.95 -15.29
C GLN A 131 -8.05 -18.91 -15.80
N GLN A 132 -7.60 -17.68 -16.14
CA GLN A 132 -8.42 -16.67 -16.79
C GLN A 132 -8.44 -16.80 -18.33
N ALA A 133 -7.61 -17.63 -18.91
CA ALA A 133 -7.41 -17.76 -20.37
C ALA A 133 -8.19 -18.92 -21.01
N VAL A 134 -9.29 -19.39 -20.44
CA VAL A 134 -10.26 -20.17 -21.19
C VAL A 134 -11.11 -19.19 -21.99
N PRO A 135 -11.03 -19.16 -23.34
CA PRO A 135 -11.95 -18.35 -24.12
C PRO A 135 -13.33 -19.03 -24.10
N VAL A 136 -14.07 -18.77 -23.03
CA VAL A 136 -15.53 -18.91 -23.09
C VAL A 136 -16.00 -17.90 -24.13
N PRO A 137 -16.85 -18.25 -25.10
CA PRO A 137 -17.45 -17.28 -26.01
C PRO A 137 -18.06 -16.19 -25.12
N ILE A 138 -17.50 -15.00 -25.16
CA ILE A 138 -17.95 -13.87 -24.33
C ILE A 138 -19.25 -13.39 -24.97
N GLU A 139 -20.37 -13.99 -24.55
CA GLU A 139 -21.65 -13.36 -24.77
C GLU A 139 -21.67 -12.08 -23.92
N PRO A 140 -21.94 -10.91 -24.53
CA PRO A 140 -21.83 -9.65 -23.80
C PRO A 140 -22.92 -9.55 -22.73
N ALA A 141 -22.55 -9.05 -21.54
CA ALA A 141 -23.55 -8.56 -20.61
C ALA A 141 -24.19 -7.28 -21.18
N MET A 142 -25.51 -7.16 -21.04
CA MET A 142 -26.26 -5.97 -21.40
C MET A 142 -27.01 -5.46 -20.18
N LEU A 143 -26.45 -4.49 -19.49
CA LEU A 143 -27.04 -3.92 -18.30
C LEU A 143 -28.04 -2.83 -18.66
N VAL A 144 -29.26 -2.96 -18.15
CA VAL A 144 -30.33 -1.95 -18.28
C VAL A 144 -30.64 -1.43 -16.88
N ILE A 145 -30.68 -0.10 -16.77
CA ILE A 145 -31.03 0.57 -15.52
C ILE A 145 -32.45 1.11 -15.66
N LYS A 146 -33.29 0.80 -14.67
CA LYS A 146 -34.64 1.32 -14.53
C LYS A 146 -34.72 2.10 -13.23
N VAL A 147 -35.23 3.34 -13.30
CA VAL A 147 -35.59 4.10 -12.10
C VAL A 147 -36.96 3.64 -11.67
N ASP A 148 -37.04 3.03 -10.49
CA ASP A 148 -38.29 2.48 -9.96
C ASP A 148 -39.03 3.50 -9.12
N GLN A 149 -38.30 4.31 -8.35
CA GLN A 149 -38.88 5.27 -7.44
C GLN A 149 -37.94 6.45 -7.23
N PHE A 150 -38.52 7.64 -7.21
CA PHE A 150 -37.89 8.87 -6.76
C PHE A 150 -38.73 9.43 -5.59
N THR A 151 -38.07 9.78 -4.50
CA THR A 151 -38.68 10.42 -3.32
C THR A 151 -37.81 11.60 -2.88
N ASP A 152 -38.44 12.69 -2.59
CA ASP A 152 -37.89 13.92 -2.07
C ASP A 152 -38.58 14.28 -0.74
N ALA A 153 -38.00 15.16 0.06
CA ALA A 153 -38.51 15.44 1.40
C ALA A 153 -39.88 16.15 1.39
N ASN A 154 -40.15 16.98 0.39
CA ASN A 154 -41.40 17.71 0.25
C ASN A 154 -42.38 17.07 -0.75
N ASN A 155 -41.98 15.98 -1.39
CA ASN A 155 -42.81 15.16 -2.29
C ASN A 155 -43.33 15.91 -3.54
N ASN A 156 -42.62 17.00 -3.97
CA ASN A 156 -42.98 17.77 -5.16
C ASN A 156 -42.37 17.19 -6.47
N LYS A 157 -41.52 16.16 -6.36
CA LYS A 157 -40.77 15.49 -7.42
C LYS A 157 -39.73 16.38 -8.13
N VAL A 158 -39.27 17.39 -7.45
CA VAL A 158 -38.19 18.29 -7.87
C VAL A 158 -37.13 18.28 -6.79
N ILE A 159 -35.86 18.25 -7.18
CA ILE A 159 -34.76 18.34 -6.22
C ILE A 159 -34.50 19.82 -5.92
N ASP A 160 -34.83 20.24 -4.72
CA ASP A 160 -34.61 21.60 -4.24
C ASP A 160 -33.28 21.75 -3.51
N ALA A 161 -32.71 22.95 -3.46
CA ALA A 161 -31.45 23.21 -2.78
C ALA A 161 -31.52 22.88 -1.30
N GLY A 162 -30.62 22.03 -0.81
CA GLY A 162 -30.54 21.58 0.58
C GLY A 162 -31.55 20.51 0.97
N GLU A 163 -32.29 19.96 0.01
CA GLU A 163 -33.25 18.89 0.23
C GLU A 163 -32.60 17.51 0.15
N SER A 164 -33.07 16.58 1.01
CA SER A 164 -32.70 15.16 0.91
C SER A 164 -33.64 14.44 -0.04
N PHE A 165 -33.08 13.67 -0.96
CA PHE A 165 -33.85 12.84 -1.89
C PHE A 165 -33.29 11.42 -1.93
N ALA A 166 -34.10 10.47 -2.39
CA ALA A 166 -33.68 9.09 -2.62
C ALA A 166 -34.17 8.60 -3.99
N ILE A 167 -33.29 7.95 -4.72
CA ILE A 167 -33.60 7.29 -5.99
C ILE A 167 -33.43 5.80 -5.78
N ARG A 168 -34.49 5.03 -6.07
CA ARG A 168 -34.42 3.58 -6.16
C ARG A 168 -34.38 3.19 -7.63
N PHE A 169 -33.42 2.36 -7.99
CA PHE A 169 -33.29 1.84 -9.32
C PHE A 169 -33.01 0.34 -9.28
N THR A 170 -33.42 -0.35 -10.34
CA THR A 170 -33.09 -1.76 -10.59
C THR A 170 -32.08 -1.83 -11.74
N ILE A 171 -31.04 -2.63 -11.55
CA ILE A 171 -30.10 -2.99 -12.62
C ILE A 171 -30.42 -4.41 -13.05
N GLU A 172 -30.77 -4.60 -14.31
CA GLU A 172 -31.08 -5.89 -14.90
C GLU A 172 -30.05 -6.22 -15.98
N ASN A 173 -29.48 -7.43 -15.91
CA ASN A 173 -28.66 -7.91 -17.00
C ASN A 173 -29.56 -8.63 -18.03
N GLN A 174 -29.83 -8.01 -19.14
CA GLN A 174 -30.60 -8.58 -20.27
C GLN A 174 -29.71 -9.32 -21.27
N GLY A 175 -28.39 -9.24 -21.11
CA GLY A 175 -27.42 -10.01 -21.88
C GLY A 175 -27.32 -11.44 -21.35
N LYS A 176 -26.68 -12.30 -22.13
CA LYS A 176 -26.46 -13.71 -21.74
C LYS A 176 -25.15 -13.91 -20.97
N GLY A 177 -24.22 -12.96 -21.06
CA GLY A 177 -22.96 -13.00 -20.35
C GLY A 177 -23.04 -12.40 -18.96
N ASP A 178 -22.15 -12.83 -18.07
CA ASP A 178 -22.05 -12.29 -16.72
C ASP A 178 -21.48 -10.88 -16.71
N ALA A 179 -21.96 -10.04 -15.81
CA ALA A 179 -21.45 -8.69 -15.58
C ALA A 179 -20.60 -8.67 -14.30
N TYR A 180 -19.32 -8.40 -14.45
CA TYR A 180 -18.37 -8.31 -13.34
C TYR A 180 -18.01 -6.87 -13.03
N ASN A 181 -17.72 -6.56 -11.76
CA ASN A 181 -17.27 -5.25 -11.30
C ASN A 181 -18.19 -4.10 -11.72
N VAL A 182 -19.51 -4.33 -11.69
CA VAL A 182 -20.50 -3.30 -12.01
C VAL A 182 -20.37 -2.13 -11.07
N ARG A 183 -20.15 -0.93 -11.64
CA ARG A 183 -20.09 0.32 -10.88
C ARG A 183 -21.16 1.25 -11.41
N LEU A 184 -21.99 1.74 -10.51
CA LEU A 184 -22.93 2.80 -10.81
C LEU A 184 -22.31 4.14 -10.48
N ARG A 185 -22.40 5.09 -11.41
CA ARG A 185 -22.01 6.48 -11.20
C ARG A 185 -23.19 7.38 -11.55
N LEU A 186 -23.62 8.18 -10.59
CA LEU A 186 -24.46 9.32 -10.90
C LEU A 186 -23.59 10.40 -11.52
N ALA A 187 -23.95 10.87 -12.70
CA ALA A 187 -23.28 11.98 -13.35
C ALA A 187 -24.31 13.05 -13.65
N GLU A 188 -23.97 14.28 -13.36
CA GLU A 188 -24.74 15.45 -13.73
C GLU A 188 -24.60 15.76 -15.20
N GLN A 189 -25.65 16.36 -15.73
CA GLN A 189 -25.60 17.01 -17.02
C GLN A 189 -24.83 18.33 -16.87
N GLN A 190 -23.92 18.62 -17.80
CA GLN A 190 -23.01 19.77 -17.77
C GLN A 190 -23.69 21.09 -17.30
N GLY A 191 -23.14 21.70 -16.24
CA GLY A 191 -23.58 22.99 -15.72
C GLY A 191 -24.20 22.99 -14.33
N TYR A 192 -24.35 21.82 -13.70
CA TYR A 192 -24.98 21.69 -12.37
C TYR A 192 -24.05 21.08 -11.30
N ASP A 193 -22.76 20.90 -11.60
CA ASP A 193 -21.76 20.25 -10.74
C ASP A 193 -21.63 20.87 -9.34
N GLN A 194 -22.06 22.12 -9.17
CA GLN A 194 -22.01 22.83 -7.90
C GLN A 194 -23.14 22.45 -6.93
N TYR A 195 -24.14 21.70 -7.39
CA TYR A 195 -25.35 21.39 -6.61
C TYR A 195 -25.40 19.92 -6.13
N LEU A 196 -24.60 19.03 -6.68
CA LEU A 196 -24.53 17.64 -6.23
C LEU A 196 -23.23 17.34 -5.49
N SER A 197 -23.34 17.06 -4.22
CA SER A 197 -22.26 16.48 -3.45
C SER A 197 -22.33 14.97 -3.62
N LEU A 198 -21.29 14.36 -4.22
CA LEU A 198 -21.18 12.92 -4.41
C LEU A 198 -21.05 12.22 -3.05
N ILE A 199 -22.12 11.55 -2.63
CA ILE A 199 -22.05 10.57 -1.55
C ILE A 199 -21.54 9.26 -2.16
N HIS A 200 -20.36 8.83 -1.76
CA HIS A 200 -19.88 7.49 -2.05
C HIS A 200 -20.65 6.48 -1.19
N ILE A 201 -21.38 5.60 -1.83
CA ILE A 201 -21.96 4.40 -1.21
C ILE A 201 -20.97 3.24 -1.41
#